data_2ca1b67573b4b3f6dbc28465fcce9ee6
#
_entry.id   2ca1b67573b4b3f6dbc28465fcce9ee6
#
_cell.length_a   1.000
_cell.length_b   1.000
_cell.length_c   1.000
_cell.angle_alpha   90.00
_cell.angle_beta   90.00
_cell.angle_gamma   90.00
#
_symmetry.space_group_name_H-M   'P 1'
#
loop_
_entity.id
_entity.type
_entity.pdbx_description
1 polymer ?
#
loop_
_entity_poly.entity_id
_entity_poly.type
_entity_poly.pdbx_seq_one_letter_code
_entity_poly.pdbx_strand_id
1 'polypeptide(L)'
;MITVGCQHSHGGHVTTGSSESLLDGKPIARLHDMVDCPLHGPNSISKVSSDMLIDGQPAALHGDMTECGATLIGDGSAVVI
;
A
#
# COMPACT_ATOMS: atom_id res chain seq x y z
N MET A 1 -2.77 4.04 -7.17
CA MET A 1 -3.21 3.05 -6.16
C MET A 1 -2.05 2.15 -5.80
N ILE A 2 -1.94 1.78 -4.55
CA ILE A 2 -0.82 0.96 -4.06
C ILE A 2 -1.19 -0.52 -4.16
N THR A 3 -0.24 -1.32 -4.63
CA THR A 3 -0.40 -2.78 -4.72
C THR A 3 0.78 -3.45 -4.03
N VAL A 4 0.66 -4.77 -3.81
CA VAL A 4 1.77 -5.56 -3.30
C VAL A 4 2.98 -5.39 -4.22
N GLY A 5 4.15 -5.17 -3.64
CA GLY A 5 5.39 -4.92 -4.36
C GLY A 5 5.71 -3.45 -4.58
N CYS A 6 4.76 -2.53 -4.37
CA CYS A 6 5.06 -1.11 -4.42
C CYS A 6 6.03 -0.73 -3.32
N GLN A 7 6.96 0.16 -3.63
CA GLN A 7 7.98 0.60 -2.70
C GLN A 7 7.48 1.73 -1.81
N HIS A 8 8.21 1.98 -0.74
CA HIS A 8 7.99 3.16 0.10
C HIS A 8 9.32 3.89 0.35
N SER A 9 9.21 5.10 0.91
CA SER A 9 10.35 6.03 1.01
C SER A 9 11.50 5.52 1.87
N HIS A 10 11.28 4.53 2.73
CA HIS A 10 12.34 3.95 3.56
C HIS A 10 13.08 2.80 2.88
N GLY A 11 12.78 2.52 1.62
CA GLY A 11 13.48 1.48 0.86
C GLY A 11 12.88 0.09 0.94
N GLY A 12 11.74 -0.06 1.60
CA GLY A 12 11.03 -1.34 1.65
C GLY A 12 9.88 -1.39 0.65
N HIS A 13 8.99 -2.34 0.85
CA HIS A 13 7.86 -2.53 -0.07
C HIS A 13 6.65 -3.11 0.66
N VAL A 14 5.49 -3.02 -0.01
CA VAL A 14 4.24 -3.59 0.48
C VAL A 14 4.27 -5.10 0.30
N THR A 15 3.90 -5.84 1.33
CA THR A 15 3.98 -7.31 1.35
C THR A 15 2.63 -8.00 1.32
N THR A 16 1.56 -7.37 1.78
CA THR A 16 0.23 -7.96 1.74
C THR A 16 -0.79 -7.04 1.09
N GLY A 17 -1.87 -7.62 0.59
CA GLY A 17 -2.96 -6.88 -0.04
C GLY A 17 -4.20 -7.74 -0.12
N SER A 18 -5.21 -7.27 -0.86
CA SER A 18 -6.45 -7.99 -1.05
C SER A 18 -6.23 -9.30 -1.79
N SER A 19 -6.84 -10.38 -1.29
CA SER A 19 -6.77 -11.66 -1.97
C SER A 19 -7.72 -11.73 -3.18
N GLU A 20 -8.64 -10.81 -3.31
CA GLU A 20 -9.68 -10.85 -4.33
C GLU A 20 -9.66 -9.68 -5.30
N SER A 21 -9.09 -8.56 -4.89
CA SER A 21 -9.07 -7.35 -5.71
C SER A 21 -7.68 -7.10 -6.23
N LEU A 22 -7.51 -7.21 -7.53
CA LEU A 22 -6.22 -7.08 -8.20
C LEU A 22 -6.22 -5.86 -9.12
N LEU A 23 -5.05 -5.24 -9.25
CA LEU A 23 -4.78 -4.21 -10.23
C LEU A 23 -3.56 -4.66 -11.03
N ASP A 24 -3.73 -4.88 -12.33
CA ASP A 24 -2.69 -5.40 -13.21
C ASP A 24 -2.09 -6.71 -12.68
N GLY A 25 -2.94 -7.56 -12.11
CA GLY A 25 -2.51 -8.86 -11.57
C GLY A 25 -1.87 -8.80 -10.19
N LYS A 26 -1.83 -7.63 -9.56
CA LYS A 26 -1.22 -7.47 -8.24
C LYS A 26 -2.29 -7.13 -7.20
N PRO A 27 -2.25 -7.75 -6.01
CA PRO A 27 -3.21 -7.43 -4.96
C PRO A 27 -3.17 -5.96 -4.57
N ILE A 28 -4.35 -5.35 -4.44
CA ILE A 28 -4.47 -3.96 -4.03
C ILE A 28 -4.21 -3.87 -2.52
N ALA A 29 -3.32 -2.98 -2.11
CA ALA A 29 -3.03 -2.72 -0.71
C ALA A 29 -4.09 -1.81 -0.08
N ARG A 30 -4.36 -2.03 1.19
CA ARG A 30 -5.41 -1.33 1.93
C ARG A 30 -4.87 -0.87 3.27
N LEU A 31 -5.66 -0.07 3.99
CA LEU A 31 -5.35 0.28 5.37
C LEU A 31 -5.13 -1.01 6.17
N HIS A 32 -4.10 -1.03 7.00
CA HIS A 32 -3.66 -2.16 7.83
C HIS A 32 -2.94 -3.28 7.08
N ASP A 33 -2.78 -3.21 5.76
CA ASP A 33 -1.92 -4.15 5.06
C ASP A 33 -0.47 -3.92 5.44
N MET A 34 0.33 -4.97 5.34
CA MET A 34 1.69 -4.96 5.86
C MET A 34 2.69 -4.45 4.83
N VAL A 35 3.72 -3.80 5.34
CA VAL A 35 4.89 -3.41 4.56
C VAL A 35 6.13 -3.93 5.27
N ASP A 36 7.19 -4.10 4.50
CA ASP A 36 8.51 -4.45 5.01
C ASP A 36 9.38 -3.19 5.01
N CYS A 37 9.95 -2.84 6.14
CA CYS A 37 10.80 -1.66 6.26
C CYS A 37 12.18 -2.06 6.75
N PRO A 38 13.25 -1.82 5.97
CA PRO A 38 14.59 -2.20 6.39
C PRO A 38 15.08 -1.45 7.61
N LEU A 39 14.47 -0.30 7.92
CA LEU A 39 14.87 0.51 9.07
C LEU A 39 14.10 0.16 10.34
N HIS A 40 12.85 -0.28 10.23
CA HIS A 40 11.96 -0.45 11.37
C HIS A 40 11.34 -1.84 11.46
N GLY A 41 11.60 -2.72 10.49
CA GLY A 41 10.99 -4.04 10.41
C GLY A 41 9.57 -3.99 9.86
N PRO A 42 8.86 -5.13 9.88
CA PRO A 42 7.50 -5.18 9.38
C PRO A 42 6.57 -4.24 10.15
N ASN A 43 5.75 -3.49 9.42
CA ASN A 43 4.73 -2.64 10.01
C ASN A 43 3.58 -2.50 9.02
N SER A 44 2.57 -1.70 9.36
CA SER A 44 1.35 -1.64 8.55
C SER A 44 1.14 -0.25 7.97
N ILE A 45 0.30 -0.20 6.92
CA ILE A 45 -0.19 1.05 6.37
C ILE A 45 -1.14 1.66 7.41
N SER A 46 -0.84 2.88 7.86
CA SER A 46 -1.55 3.50 8.98
C SER A 46 -2.40 4.70 8.57
N LYS A 47 -2.13 5.29 7.41
CA LYS A 47 -2.81 6.52 7.00
C LYS A 47 -3.11 6.46 5.51
N VAL A 48 -4.41 6.46 5.20
CA VAL A 48 -4.88 6.43 3.82
C VAL A 48 -5.83 7.59 3.57
N SER A 49 -5.87 8.05 2.33
CA SER A 49 -6.69 9.20 1.93
C SER A 49 -7.90 8.81 1.10
N SER A 50 -7.98 7.56 0.67
CA SER A 50 -9.06 7.10 -0.21
C SER A 50 -10.32 6.75 0.56
N ASP A 51 -11.47 7.00 -0.06
CA ASP A 51 -12.77 6.53 0.43
C ASP A 51 -13.16 5.20 -0.20
N MET A 52 -12.38 4.69 -1.14
CA MET A 52 -12.69 3.44 -1.83
C MET A 52 -12.38 2.26 -0.91
N LEU A 53 -13.39 1.46 -0.62
CA LEU A 53 -13.23 0.28 0.24
C LEU A 53 -12.91 -0.94 -0.61
N ILE A 54 -11.88 -1.67 -0.20
CA ILE A 54 -11.50 -2.96 -0.77
C ILE A 54 -11.59 -3.95 0.39
N ASP A 55 -12.51 -4.88 0.28
CA ASP A 55 -12.77 -5.87 1.36
C ASP A 55 -13.05 -5.18 2.70
N GLY A 56 -13.74 -4.05 2.67
CA GLY A 56 -14.10 -3.32 3.87
C GLY A 56 -13.06 -2.38 4.43
N GLN A 57 -11.89 -2.25 3.77
CA GLN A 57 -10.82 -1.36 4.20
C GLN A 57 -10.51 -0.33 3.11
N PRO A 58 -10.22 0.93 3.47
CA PRO A 58 -9.85 1.92 2.46
C PRO A 58 -8.60 1.55 1.69
N ALA A 59 -8.64 1.69 0.37
CA ALA A 59 -7.50 1.40 -0.48
C ALA A 59 -6.38 2.41 -0.25
N ALA A 60 -5.13 1.95 -0.30
CA ALA A 60 -3.97 2.83 -0.17
C ALA A 60 -3.63 3.47 -1.52
N LEU A 61 -3.23 4.73 -1.48
CA LEU A 61 -2.87 5.52 -2.65
C LEU A 61 -1.43 6.01 -2.53
N HIS A 62 -0.87 6.42 -3.66
CA HIS A 62 0.43 7.07 -3.68
C HIS A 62 0.42 8.27 -2.71
N GLY A 63 1.44 8.36 -1.87
CA GLY A 63 1.54 9.41 -0.88
C GLY A 63 0.98 9.05 0.49
N ASP A 64 0.24 7.95 0.61
CA ASP A 64 -0.22 7.48 1.90
C ASP A 64 0.94 6.93 2.72
N MET A 65 0.74 6.76 4.02
CA MET A 65 1.86 6.51 4.93
C MET A 65 1.70 5.22 5.73
N THR A 66 2.83 4.73 6.19
CA THR A 66 2.91 3.56 7.07
C THR A 66 3.14 3.99 8.51
N GLU A 67 3.06 3.04 9.44
CA GLU A 67 3.29 3.32 10.87
C GLU A 67 4.70 3.84 11.14
N CYS A 68 5.68 3.40 10.38
CA CYS A 68 7.06 3.86 10.55
C CYS A 68 7.32 5.24 9.93
N GLY A 69 6.30 5.87 9.36
CA GLY A 69 6.44 7.18 8.74
C GLY A 69 6.91 7.15 7.29
N ALA A 70 6.98 5.98 6.68
CA ALA A 70 7.33 5.88 5.27
C ALA A 70 6.16 6.32 4.39
N THR A 71 6.49 6.92 3.25
CA THR A 71 5.50 7.32 2.25
C THR A 71 5.41 6.26 1.17
N LEU A 72 4.20 5.80 0.88
CA LEU A 72 3.96 4.80 -0.15
C LEU A 72 4.14 5.42 -1.53
N ILE A 73 4.83 4.68 -2.40
CA ILE A 73 5.12 5.15 -3.76
C ILE A 73 4.42 4.22 -4.74
N GLY A 74 3.41 4.74 -5.41
CA GLY A 74 2.73 3.99 -6.47
C GLY A 74 3.57 3.97 -7.73
N ASP A 75 3.56 2.85 -8.46
CA ASP A 75 4.17 2.85 -9.78
C ASP A 75 3.23 3.53 -10.78
N GLY A 76 3.75 3.92 -11.92
CA GLY A 76 2.99 4.68 -12.89
C GLY A 76 1.79 3.94 -13.47
N SER A 77 1.81 2.62 -13.46
CA SER A 77 0.70 1.81 -13.98
C SER A 77 -0.45 1.70 -12.99
N ALA A 78 -0.23 2.06 -11.75
CA ALA A 78 -1.24 2.01 -10.71
C ALA A 78 -2.09 3.28 -10.66
N VAL A 79 -1.92 4.19 -11.58
CA VAL A 79 -2.72 5.41 -11.63
C VAL A 79 -4.11 5.06 -12.14
N VAL A 80 -5.10 5.32 -11.32
CA VAL A 80 -6.49 5.17 -11.72
C VAL A 80 -6.95 6.47 -12.34
N ILE A 81 -7.37 6.37 -13.54
CA ILE A 81 -7.84 7.52 -14.27
C ILE A 81 -9.35 7.56 -14.22
#